data_c8c9288e2ffa353e6644889049d46cb7
#
_entry.id   c8c9288e2ffa353e6644889049d46cb7
#
_cell.length_a   1.000
_cell.length_b   1.000
_cell.length_c   1.000
_cell.angle_alpha   90.00
_cell.angle_beta   90.00
_cell.angle_gamma   90.00
#
_symmetry.space_group_name_H-M   'P 1'
#
loop_
_entity.id
_entity.type
_entity.pdbx_description
1 polymer ?
#
loop_
_entity_poly.entity_id
_entity_poly.type
_entity_poly.pdbx_seq_one_letter_code
_entity_poly.pdbx_strand_id
1 'polypeptide(L)'
;MKKLLNTLYVLTPESYLFCRNENICVQVGGTEKVAVPALTVDSIVCFGKMTVSTPLLEFCGKRGIGVTFLTQSGHFMGRFYGPVSGNVLLRKRQYESLNEPAFSRNLVQSILFAKLRNSKLVLLRAARTTKDDSTHNDLLAGAELLTQSAARLPSCETIDAMRGVEGSAATAYFARFDLMMQNNPAGFCFTTRTRRPPRDEVNALLSFTYMLLTREIQSAMETVGLDPAAGYLHTLRPGRPSFALDLLEEL
;
A
#
# COMPACT_ATOMS: atom_id res chain seq x y z
N MET A 1 -18.93 -4.97 13.33
CA MET A 1 -18.33 -5.72 12.19
C MET A 1 -17.19 -4.87 11.63
N LYS A 2 -15.92 -5.30 11.69
CA LYS A 2 -14.82 -4.57 11.04
C LYS A 2 -15.02 -4.69 9.52
N LYS A 3 -15.23 -3.56 8.85
CA LYS A 3 -15.20 -3.49 7.38
C LYS A 3 -13.74 -3.68 6.96
N LEU A 4 -13.44 -4.73 6.23
CA LEU A 4 -12.13 -4.98 5.63
C LEU A 4 -12.23 -4.63 4.15
N LEU A 5 -11.45 -3.64 3.70
CA LEU A 5 -11.16 -3.29 2.30
C LEU A 5 -12.37 -3.46 1.34
N ASN A 6 -13.28 -2.53 1.36
CA ASN A 6 -14.45 -2.54 0.46
C ASN A 6 -14.11 -1.81 -0.85
N THR A 7 -13.11 -2.29 -1.57
CA THR A 7 -12.75 -1.76 -2.88
C THR A 7 -13.46 -2.55 -3.98
N LEU A 8 -14.18 -1.85 -4.85
CA LEU A 8 -14.77 -2.43 -6.05
C LEU A 8 -13.74 -2.37 -7.20
N TYR A 9 -13.18 -3.51 -7.56
CA TYR A 9 -12.29 -3.63 -8.72
C TYR A 9 -13.11 -3.97 -9.97
N VAL A 10 -13.06 -3.09 -10.98
CA VAL A 10 -13.71 -3.30 -12.28
C VAL A 10 -12.63 -3.59 -13.30
N LEU A 11 -12.55 -4.87 -13.73
CA LEU A 11 -11.51 -5.39 -14.61
C LEU A 11 -11.98 -5.57 -16.07
N THR A 12 -13.29 -5.63 -16.30
CA THR A 12 -13.86 -5.87 -17.64
C THR A 12 -13.76 -4.61 -18.48
N PRO A 13 -13.03 -4.62 -19.61
CA PRO A 13 -12.96 -3.47 -20.51
C PRO A 13 -14.35 -3.05 -21.03
N GLU A 14 -14.45 -1.78 -21.44
CA GLU A 14 -15.67 -1.18 -21.99
C GLU A 14 -16.89 -1.23 -21.07
N SER A 15 -16.67 -1.44 -19.77
CA SER A 15 -17.71 -1.32 -18.76
C SER A 15 -18.21 0.11 -18.64
N TYR A 16 -19.53 0.24 -18.40
CA TYR A 16 -20.19 1.49 -18.05
C TYR A 16 -20.63 1.46 -16.59
N LEU A 17 -20.14 2.41 -15.79
CA LEU A 17 -20.45 2.54 -14.37
C LEU A 17 -21.46 3.68 -14.15
N PHE A 18 -22.51 3.41 -13.40
CA PHE A 18 -23.53 4.38 -13.06
C PHE A 18 -24.10 4.12 -11.65
N CYS A 19 -24.86 5.06 -11.10
CA CYS A 19 -25.57 4.86 -9.85
C CYS A 19 -27.08 4.70 -10.08
N ARG A 20 -27.69 3.81 -9.30
CA ARG A 20 -29.14 3.61 -9.26
C ARG A 20 -29.55 3.10 -7.88
N ASN A 21 -30.52 3.77 -7.25
CA ASN A 21 -31.10 3.37 -5.96
C ASN A 21 -30.04 3.04 -4.90
N GLU A 22 -29.09 3.97 -4.65
CA GLU A 22 -28.00 3.83 -3.68
C GLU A 22 -27.00 2.68 -4.01
N ASN A 23 -27.06 2.13 -5.23
CA ASN A 23 -26.13 1.11 -5.70
C ASN A 23 -25.19 1.67 -6.78
N ILE A 24 -23.95 1.17 -6.75
CA ILE A 24 -22.99 1.32 -7.83
C ILE A 24 -23.24 0.16 -8.79
N CYS A 25 -23.64 0.49 -10.02
CA CYS A 25 -24.00 -0.48 -11.05
C CYS A 25 -22.91 -0.55 -12.11
N VAL A 26 -22.59 -1.76 -12.56
CA VAL A 26 -21.65 -2.02 -13.66
C VAL A 26 -22.39 -2.73 -14.79
N GLN A 27 -22.38 -2.12 -15.96
CA GLN A 27 -22.98 -2.62 -17.20
C GLN A 27 -21.89 -2.98 -18.21
N VAL A 28 -22.07 -4.10 -18.91
CA VAL A 28 -21.17 -4.56 -19.98
C VAL A 28 -22.03 -4.96 -21.19
N GLY A 29 -21.73 -4.42 -22.36
CA GLY A 29 -22.48 -4.71 -23.58
C GLY A 29 -23.98 -4.43 -23.49
N GLY A 30 -24.38 -3.35 -22.82
CA GLY A 30 -25.78 -2.97 -22.63
C GLY A 30 -26.54 -3.73 -21.52
N THR A 31 -25.91 -4.73 -20.89
CA THR A 31 -26.51 -5.56 -19.83
C THR A 31 -25.89 -5.24 -18.47
N GLU A 32 -26.70 -4.95 -17.46
CA GLU A 32 -26.22 -4.81 -16.09
C GLU A 32 -25.74 -6.17 -15.56
N LYS A 33 -24.51 -6.22 -15.08
CA LYS A 33 -23.84 -7.42 -14.56
C LYS A 33 -23.74 -7.43 -13.05
N VAL A 34 -23.58 -6.25 -12.45
CA VAL A 34 -23.32 -6.10 -11.01
C VAL A 34 -24.05 -4.84 -10.50
N ALA A 35 -24.67 -4.95 -9.33
CA ALA A 35 -25.15 -3.84 -8.54
C ALA A 35 -24.66 -4.03 -7.09
N VAL A 36 -23.83 -3.12 -6.61
CA VAL A 36 -23.22 -3.18 -5.26
C VAL A 36 -23.75 -2.03 -4.43
N PRO A 37 -24.28 -2.27 -3.21
CA PRO A 37 -24.70 -1.20 -2.32
C PRO A 37 -23.52 -0.27 -1.99
N ALA A 38 -23.68 1.03 -2.22
CA ALA A 38 -22.60 2.01 -2.01
C ALA A 38 -22.13 2.06 -0.55
N LEU A 39 -22.98 1.73 0.42
CA LEU A 39 -22.62 1.64 1.84
C LEU A 39 -21.52 0.61 2.13
N THR A 40 -21.31 -0.33 1.22
CA THR A 40 -20.26 -1.36 1.36
C THR A 40 -19.00 -1.04 0.59
N VAL A 41 -18.94 0.07 -0.14
CA VAL A 41 -17.82 0.45 -1.01
C VAL A 41 -17.13 1.68 -0.47
N ASP A 42 -15.83 1.59 -0.24
CA ASP A 42 -15.00 2.71 0.20
C ASP A 42 -14.20 3.31 -0.98
N SER A 43 -13.91 2.51 -2.01
CA SER A 43 -13.25 2.96 -3.24
C SER A 43 -13.63 2.13 -4.47
N ILE A 44 -13.45 2.71 -5.66
CA ILE A 44 -13.61 2.04 -6.96
C ILE A 44 -12.28 2.12 -7.71
N VAL A 45 -11.82 1.00 -8.24
CA VAL A 45 -10.61 0.92 -9.08
C VAL A 45 -10.98 0.36 -10.44
N CYS A 46 -10.79 1.17 -11.46
CA CYS A 46 -11.16 0.89 -12.85
C CYS A 46 -9.94 0.56 -13.67
N PHE A 47 -9.89 -0.60 -14.32
CA PHE A 47 -8.79 -1.05 -15.18
C PHE A 47 -9.13 -0.99 -16.67
N GLY A 48 -8.29 -0.30 -17.45
CA GLY A 48 -8.45 -0.18 -18.89
C GLY A 48 -9.48 0.87 -19.32
N LYS A 49 -10.01 0.70 -20.52
CA LYS A 49 -11.01 1.63 -21.08
C LYS A 49 -12.38 1.35 -20.50
N MET A 50 -12.96 2.32 -19.83
CA MET A 50 -14.35 2.25 -19.37
C MET A 50 -14.95 3.65 -19.24
N THR A 51 -16.26 3.72 -19.09
CA THR A 51 -17.00 4.96 -18.93
C THR A 51 -17.62 5.03 -17.56
N VAL A 52 -17.49 6.18 -16.90
CA VAL A 52 -18.13 6.46 -15.61
C VAL A 52 -19.07 7.65 -15.78
N SER A 53 -20.33 7.49 -15.38
CA SER A 53 -21.31 8.56 -15.50
C SER A 53 -21.02 9.69 -14.51
N THR A 54 -21.26 10.93 -14.92
CA THR A 54 -21.12 12.10 -14.04
C THR A 54 -22.02 12.03 -12.80
N PRO A 55 -23.28 11.52 -12.86
CA PRO A 55 -24.07 11.28 -11.66
C PRO A 55 -23.44 10.30 -10.67
N LEU A 56 -22.72 9.26 -11.16
CA LEU A 56 -21.98 8.36 -10.26
C LEU A 56 -20.80 9.08 -9.62
N LEU A 57 -20.06 9.91 -10.36
CA LEU A 57 -18.97 10.69 -9.79
C LEU A 57 -19.49 11.65 -8.70
N GLU A 58 -20.57 12.38 -8.96
CA GLU A 58 -21.21 13.23 -7.95
C GLU A 58 -21.62 12.44 -6.71
N PHE A 59 -22.25 11.29 -6.91
CA PHE A 59 -22.67 10.39 -5.84
C PHE A 59 -21.50 9.89 -5.01
N CYS A 60 -20.41 9.45 -5.67
CA CYS A 60 -19.17 9.04 -5.02
C CYS A 60 -18.52 10.20 -4.26
N GLY A 61 -18.44 11.38 -4.88
CA GLY A 61 -17.84 12.56 -4.25
C GLY A 61 -18.54 13.00 -2.97
N LYS A 62 -19.89 12.94 -2.94
CA LYS A 62 -20.70 13.25 -1.73
C LYS A 62 -20.49 12.25 -0.59
N ARG A 63 -20.08 11.01 -0.91
CA ARG A 63 -19.88 9.92 0.07
C ARG A 63 -18.41 9.67 0.41
N GLY A 64 -17.48 10.43 -0.17
CA GLY A 64 -16.05 10.21 0.02
C GLY A 64 -15.52 8.93 -0.64
N ILE A 65 -16.26 8.34 -1.59
CA ILE A 65 -15.83 7.17 -2.36
C ILE A 65 -14.89 7.64 -3.47
N GLY A 66 -13.62 7.27 -3.39
CA GLY A 66 -12.62 7.56 -4.42
C GLY A 66 -12.81 6.69 -5.67
N VAL A 67 -12.63 7.27 -6.86
CA VAL A 67 -12.63 6.52 -8.13
C VAL A 67 -11.26 6.66 -8.79
N THR A 68 -10.54 5.56 -8.90
CA THR A 68 -9.20 5.50 -9.50
C THR A 68 -9.24 4.83 -10.86
N PHE A 69 -8.56 5.40 -11.83
CA PHE A 69 -8.43 4.88 -13.18
C PHE A 69 -7.00 4.41 -13.42
N LEU A 70 -6.87 3.17 -13.87
CA LEU A 70 -5.61 2.52 -14.22
C LEU A 70 -5.66 2.02 -15.67
N THR A 71 -4.52 1.95 -16.33
CA THR A 71 -4.42 1.19 -17.59
C THR A 71 -4.70 -0.28 -17.34
N GLN A 72 -4.89 -1.06 -18.38
CA GLN A 72 -5.04 -2.51 -18.27
C GLN A 72 -3.84 -3.18 -17.59
N SER A 73 -2.64 -2.60 -17.76
CA SER A 73 -1.39 -3.05 -17.12
C SER A 73 -1.15 -2.45 -15.72
N GLY A 74 -2.14 -1.73 -15.16
CA GLY A 74 -2.07 -1.17 -13.81
C GLY A 74 -1.37 0.19 -13.68
N HIS A 75 -0.97 0.85 -14.77
CA HIS A 75 -0.41 2.20 -14.68
C HIS A 75 -1.50 3.22 -14.33
N PHE A 76 -1.19 4.12 -13.43
CA PHE A 76 -2.09 5.18 -13.00
C PHE A 76 -2.40 6.15 -14.14
N MET A 77 -3.68 6.36 -14.42
CA MET A 77 -4.19 7.33 -15.40
C MET A 77 -4.70 8.60 -14.71
N GLY A 78 -5.43 8.43 -13.61
CA GLY A 78 -6.04 9.53 -12.89
C GLY A 78 -6.96 9.03 -11.78
N ARG A 79 -7.46 9.97 -10.98
CA ARG A 79 -8.47 9.65 -9.96
C ARG A 79 -9.45 10.80 -9.80
N PHE A 80 -10.65 10.47 -9.37
CA PHE A 80 -11.67 11.41 -8.96
C PHE A 80 -11.87 11.32 -7.46
N TYR A 81 -11.91 12.48 -6.82
CA TYR A 81 -12.39 12.66 -5.46
C TYR A 81 -13.42 13.79 -5.42
N GLY A 82 -14.32 13.70 -4.46
CA GLY A 82 -15.21 14.80 -4.12
C GLY A 82 -14.45 16.01 -3.53
N PRO A 83 -15.19 17.05 -3.11
CA PRO A 83 -14.60 18.21 -2.45
C PRO A 83 -13.74 17.78 -1.26
N VAL A 84 -12.62 18.47 -1.05
CA VAL A 84 -11.77 18.25 0.13
C VAL A 84 -12.57 18.59 1.39
N SER A 85 -13.02 17.55 2.10
CA SER A 85 -13.85 17.66 3.30
C SER A 85 -13.09 17.47 4.61
N GLY A 86 -11.77 17.30 4.53
CA GLY A 86 -10.96 16.96 5.69
C GLY A 86 -10.81 18.09 6.71
N ASN A 87 -10.52 17.70 7.95
CA ASN A 87 -10.27 18.61 9.06
C ASN A 87 -9.03 19.47 8.82
N VAL A 88 -9.22 20.76 8.53
CA VAL A 88 -8.15 21.72 8.29
C VAL A 88 -7.19 21.85 9.49
N LEU A 89 -7.68 21.67 10.71
CA LEU A 89 -6.84 21.72 11.93
C LEU A 89 -5.91 20.50 12.01
N LEU A 90 -6.38 19.33 11.58
CA LEU A 90 -5.55 18.13 11.49
C LEU A 90 -4.43 18.32 10.45
N ARG A 91 -4.74 18.87 9.28
CA ARG A 91 -3.76 19.17 8.24
C ARG A 91 -2.75 20.20 8.70
N LYS A 92 -3.22 21.28 9.36
CA LYS A 92 -2.33 22.28 9.97
C LYS A 92 -1.38 21.62 10.96
N ARG A 93 -1.89 20.80 11.87
CA ARG A 93 -1.08 20.06 12.85
C ARG A 93 -0.08 19.11 12.18
N GLN A 94 -0.47 18.44 11.10
CA GLN A 94 0.44 17.60 10.31
C GLN A 94 1.63 18.40 9.79
N TYR A 95 1.40 19.56 9.17
CA TYR A 95 2.50 20.39 8.66
C TYR A 95 3.38 20.98 9.77
N GLU A 96 2.80 21.39 10.88
CA GLU A 96 3.55 21.88 12.05
C GLU A 96 4.47 20.78 12.59
N SER A 97 3.97 19.55 12.70
CA SER A 97 4.72 18.41 13.24
C SER A 97 5.91 17.97 12.37
N LEU A 98 5.95 18.33 11.08
CA LEU A 98 7.14 18.12 10.25
C LEU A 98 8.36 18.89 10.76
N ASN A 99 8.14 19.99 11.44
CA ASN A 99 9.17 20.85 12.04
C ASN A 99 9.49 20.45 13.50
N GLU A 100 8.92 19.37 14.02
CA GLU A 100 9.16 18.86 15.36
C GLU A 100 10.06 17.59 15.29
N PRO A 101 11.38 17.70 15.49
CA PRO A 101 12.29 16.56 15.31
C PRO A 101 11.95 15.38 16.22
N ALA A 102 11.53 15.63 17.46
CA ALA A 102 11.17 14.58 18.40
C ALA A 102 9.91 13.81 17.96
N PHE A 103 8.89 14.53 17.47
CA PHE A 103 7.68 13.90 16.93
C PHE A 103 8.01 13.05 15.71
N SER A 104 8.71 13.64 14.73
CA SER A 104 9.11 12.95 13.49
C SER A 104 9.91 11.68 13.78
N ARG A 105 10.87 11.76 14.70
CA ARG A 105 11.70 10.62 15.12
C ARG A 105 10.84 9.52 15.75
N ASN A 106 9.95 9.85 16.68
CA ASN A 106 9.10 8.86 17.34
C ASN A 106 8.13 8.17 16.38
N LEU A 107 7.56 8.93 15.44
CA LEU A 107 6.67 8.39 14.42
C LEU A 107 7.43 7.44 13.49
N VAL A 108 8.59 7.86 12.98
CA VAL A 108 9.44 7.02 12.10
C VAL A 108 9.90 5.76 12.82
N GLN A 109 10.29 5.87 14.09
CA GLN A 109 10.66 4.71 14.90
C GLN A 109 9.51 3.71 15.01
N SER A 110 8.28 4.18 15.25
CA SER A 110 7.09 3.32 15.35
C SER A 110 6.80 2.61 14.02
N ILE A 111 6.85 3.33 12.90
CA ILE A 111 6.65 2.77 11.55
C ILE A 111 7.69 1.68 11.26
N LEU A 112 8.97 1.98 11.46
CA LEU A 112 10.04 1.02 11.18
C LEU A 112 10.02 -0.18 12.12
N PHE A 113 9.64 0.02 13.39
CA PHE A 113 9.46 -1.10 14.32
C PHE A 113 8.34 -2.03 13.85
N ALA A 114 7.21 -1.49 13.39
CA ALA A 114 6.10 -2.28 12.83
C ALA A 114 6.55 -3.05 11.59
N LYS A 115 7.25 -2.39 10.64
CA LYS A 115 7.85 -3.02 9.46
C LYS A 115 8.71 -4.22 9.81
N LEU A 116 9.70 -4.01 10.69
CA LEU A 116 10.66 -5.06 11.07
C LEU A 116 9.97 -6.22 11.77
N ARG A 117 9.00 -5.92 12.65
CA ARG A 117 8.18 -6.93 13.32
C ARG A 117 7.36 -7.75 12.31
N ASN A 118 6.70 -7.10 11.36
CA ASN A 118 5.86 -7.78 10.38
C ASN A 118 6.72 -8.62 9.43
N SER A 119 7.83 -8.09 8.94
CA SER A 119 8.80 -8.85 8.13
C SER A 119 9.34 -10.08 8.88
N LYS A 120 9.69 -9.93 10.17
CA LYS A 120 10.07 -11.06 11.03
C LYS A 120 8.98 -12.13 11.10
N LEU A 121 7.72 -11.73 11.31
CA LEU A 121 6.60 -12.68 11.39
C LEU A 121 6.41 -13.46 10.09
N VAL A 122 6.64 -12.85 8.95
CA VAL A 122 6.60 -13.53 7.63
C VAL A 122 7.69 -14.58 7.54
N LEU A 123 8.95 -14.26 7.91
CA LEU A 123 10.04 -15.24 7.95
C LEU A 123 9.75 -16.40 8.90
N LEU A 124 9.27 -16.11 10.12
CA LEU A 124 8.91 -17.14 11.10
C LEU A 124 7.76 -18.04 10.62
N ARG A 125 6.78 -17.48 9.89
CA ARG A 125 5.71 -18.25 9.28
C ARG A 125 6.25 -19.20 8.21
N ALA A 126 7.12 -18.71 7.33
CA ALA A 126 7.75 -19.54 6.31
C ALA A 126 8.62 -20.65 6.92
N ALA A 127 9.40 -20.34 7.97
CA ALA A 127 10.19 -21.32 8.69
C ALA A 127 9.36 -22.47 9.28
N ARG A 128 8.14 -22.20 9.76
CA ARG A 128 7.24 -23.25 10.30
C ARG A 128 6.68 -24.19 9.23
N THR A 129 6.64 -23.78 7.98
CA THR A 129 6.01 -24.53 6.89
C THR A 129 7.01 -25.27 6.03
N THR A 130 8.30 -24.89 6.06
CA THR A 130 9.35 -25.61 5.34
C THR A 130 9.66 -26.97 5.99
N LYS A 131 10.01 -27.94 5.14
CA LYS A 131 10.46 -29.28 5.55
C LYS A 131 11.97 -29.45 5.48
N ASP A 132 12.67 -28.47 4.90
CA ASP A 132 14.13 -28.48 4.78
C ASP A 132 14.77 -27.77 5.96
N ASP A 133 15.58 -28.48 6.72
CA ASP A 133 16.23 -28.00 7.94
C ASP A 133 17.21 -26.84 7.65
N SER A 134 17.87 -26.83 6.50
CA SER A 134 18.78 -25.75 6.11
C SER A 134 18.02 -24.46 5.88
N THR A 135 16.95 -24.52 5.07
CA THR A 135 16.02 -23.39 4.82
C THR A 135 15.38 -22.92 6.13
N HIS A 136 14.95 -23.84 6.99
CA HIS A 136 14.39 -23.50 8.30
C HIS A 136 15.36 -22.64 9.12
N ASN A 137 16.59 -23.10 9.27
CA ASN A 137 17.60 -22.41 10.06
C ASN A 137 17.98 -21.06 9.48
N ASP A 138 18.07 -20.92 8.16
CA ASP A 138 18.38 -19.63 7.51
C ASP A 138 17.24 -18.62 7.66
N LEU A 139 15.98 -19.06 7.55
CA LEU A 139 14.83 -18.21 7.82
C LEU A 139 14.79 -17.72 9.29
N LEU A 140 15.12 -18.61 10.25
CA LEU A 140 15.23 -18.23 11.67
C LEU A 140 16.38 -17.22 11.90
N ALA A 141 17.53 -17.44 11.28
CA ALA A 141 18.65 -16.49 11.34
C ALA A 141 18.27 -15.11 10.80
N GLY A 142 17.51 -15.08 9.68
CA GLY A 142 16.94 -13.83 9.16
C GLY A 142 16.00 -13.14 10.14
N ALA A 143 15.10 -13.90 10.79
CA ALA A 143 14.18 -13.36 11.78
C ALA A 143 14.92 -12.79 13.01
N GLU A 144 16.03 -13.39 13.42
CA GLU A 144 16.87 -12.87 14.49
C GLU A 144 17.57 -11.56 14.10
N LEU A 145 18.11 -11.45 12.88
CA LEU A 145 18.69 -10.20 12.36
C LEU A 145 17.68 -9.06 12.38
N LEU A 146 16.41 -9.32 12.02
CA LEU A 146 15.34 -8.31 12.09
C LEU A 146 15.03 -7.93 13.54
N THR A 147 15.10 -8.86 14.49
CA THR A 147 14.92 -8.59 15.92
C THR A 147 16.02 -7.66 16.44
N GLN A 148 17.27 -7.95 16.10
CA GLN A 148 18.42 -7.11 16.48
C GLN A 148 18.33 -5.72 15.83
N SER A 149 17.89 -5.63 14.57
CA SER A 149 17.67 -4.37 13.89
C SER A 149 16.58 -3.53 14.59
N ALA A 150 15.47 -4.16 14.99
CA ALA A 150 14.40 -3.48 15.73
C ALA A 150 14.88 -2.98 17.09
N ALA A 151 15.70 -3.74 17.80
CA ALA A 151 16.29 -3.36 19.08
C ALA A 151 17.27 -2.16 18.99
N ARG A 152 17.83 -1.89 17.80
CA ARG A 152 18.73 -0.75 17.55
C ARG A 152 17.97 0.56 17.30
N LEU A 153 16.71 0.53 16.88
CA LEU A 153 15.95 1.74 16.51
C LEU A 153 15.89 2.78 17.65
N PRO A 154 15.66 2.40 18.93
CA PRO A 154 15.60 3.38 20.01
C PRO A 154 16.90 4.17 20.21
N SER A 155 18.05 3.58 19.88
CA SER A 155 19.36 4.23 20.00
C SER A 155 19.73 5.14 18.83
N CYS A 156 18.91 5.17 17.77
CA CYS A 156 19.14 6.04 16.61
C CYS A 156 18.73 7.48 16.95
N GLU A 157 19.69 8.40 16.91
CA GLU A 157 19.44 9.83 17.20
C GLU A 157 18.82 10.57 16.00
N THR A 158 19.04 10.07 14.77
CA THR A 158 18.57 10.71 13.53
C THR A 158 17.72 9.76 12.69
N ILE A 159 16.84 10.32 11.86
CA ILE A 159 16.04 9.54 10.88
C ILE A 159 16.95 8.87 9.86
N ASP A 160 18.08 9.47 9.49
CA ASP A 160 19.03 8.87 8.56
C ASP A 160 19.71 7.63 9.16
N ALA A 161 20.03 7.65 10.46
CA ALA A 161 20.50 6.45 11.15
C ALA A 161 19.44 5.34 11.15
N MET A 162 18.18 5.68 11.37
CA MET A 162 17.05 4.73 11.28
C MET A 162 16.89 4.16 9.86
N ARG A 163 17.05 4.98 8.81
CA ARG A 163 17.08 4.50 7.40
C ARG A 163 18.21 3.52 7.15
N GLY A 164 19.39 3.75 7.77
CA GLY A 164 20.52 2.82 7.70
C GLY A 164 20.18 1.46 8.31
N VAL A 165 19.52 1.44 9.47
CA VAL A 165 19.05 0.22 10.13
C VAL A 165 18.01 -0.49 9.25
N GLU A 166 17.04 0.25 8.71
CA GLU A 166 16.01 -0.27 7.81
C GLU A 166 16.63 -0.90 6.56
N GLY A 167 17.54 -0.20 5.89
CA GLY A 167 18.20 -0.69 4.67
C GLY A 167 18.98 -2.00 4.90
N SER A 168 19.69 -2.10 6.03
CA SER A 168 20.39 -3.35 6.41
C SER A 168 19.40 -4.49 6.66
N ALA A 169 18.31 -4.21 7.35
CA ALA A 169 17.26 -5.18 7.64
C ALA A 169 16.53 -5.62 6.36
N ALA A 170 16.22 -4.69 5.45
CA ALA A 170 15.62 -4.99 4.16
C ALA A 170 16.53 -5.91 3.32
N THR A 171 17.85 -5.68 3.33
CA THR A 171 18.82 -6.55 2.66
C THR A 171 18.77 -7.97 3.24
N ALA A 172 18.74 -8.12 4.56
CA ALA A 172 18.65 -9.41 5.24
C ALA A 172 17.32 -10.15 4.93
N TYR A 173 16.23 -9.41 4.85
CA TYR A 173 14.91 -9.93 4.51
C TYR A 173 14.84 -10.41 3.05
N PHE A 174 15.23 -9.55 2.10
CA PHE A 174 15.14 -9.87 0.68
C PHE A 174 16.14 -10.95 0.24
N ALA A 175 17.27 -11.12 0.93
CA ALA A 175 18.18 -12.24 0.69
C ALA A 175 17.53 -13.61 0.94
N ARG A 176 16.44 -13.65 1.72
CA ARG A 176 15.69 -14.86 2.09
C ARG A 176 14.33 -14.95 1.42
N PHE A 177 14.02 -14.01 0.54
CA PHE A 177 12.69 -13.90 -0.03
C PHE A 177 12.33 -15.14 -0.87
N ASP A 178 13.27 -15.64 -1.66
CA ASP A 178 13.10 -16.84 -2.48
C ASP A 178 12.81 -18.09 -1.64
N LEU A 179 13.42 -18.21 -0.48
CA LEU A 179 13.19 -19.32 0.46
C LEU A 179 11.75 -19.37 1.02
N MET A 180 11.03 -18.25 0.98
CA MET A 180 9.64 -18.18 1.44
C MET A 180 8.64 -18.64 0.39
N MET A 181 9.04 -18.75 -0.89
CA MET A 181 8.19 -19.15 -2.01
C MET A 181 8.06 -20.68 -2.09
N GLN A 182 7.55 -21.29 -1.01
CA GLN A 182 7.28 -22.72 -0.98
C GLN A 182 6.07 -23.05 -1.86
N ASN A 183 6.04 -24.26 -2.45
CA ASN A 183 5.00 -24.69 -3.37
C ASN A 183 4.83 -23.73 -4.57
N ASN A 184 5.90 -23.47 -5.28
CA ASN A 184 5.98 -22.58 -6.44
C ASN A 184 5.84 -23.35 -7.77
N PRO A 185 4.61 -23.79 -8.17
CA PRO A 185 4.42 -24.61 -9.35
C PRO A 185 4.70 -23.87 -10.66
N ALA A 186 4.69 -22.54 -10.65
CA ALA A 186 4.99 -21.70 -11.79
C ALA A 186 6.50 -21.50 -12.01
N GLY A 187 7.36 -21.94 -11.07
CA GLY A 187 8.80 -21.79 -11.15
C GLY A 187 9.30 -20.35 -11.07
N PHE A 188 8.56 -19.45 -10.42
CA PHE A 188 8.98 -18.07 -10.21
C PHE A 188 10.24 -18.03 -9.36
N CYS A 189 11.19 -17.18 -9.73
CA CYS A 189 12.45 -17.00 -9.02
C CYS A 189 12.61 -15.55 -8.58
N PHE A 190 13.17 -15.36 -7.37
CA PHE A 190 13.51 -14.05 -6.85
C PHE A 190 14.99 -14.03 -6.47
N THR A 191 15.76 -13.18 -7.11
CA THR A 191 17.21 -13.04 -6.80
C THR A 191 17.50 -11.79 -6.00
N THR A 192 16.91 -10.67 -6.40
CA THR A 192 17.07 -9.37 -5.74
C THR A 192 15.90 -8.46 -6.03
N ARG A 193 15.64 -7.49 -5.15
CA ARG A 193 14.56 -6.52 -5.36
C ARG A 193 14.91 -5.51 -6.45
N THR A 194 14.22 -5.60 -7.59
CA THR A 194 14.30 -4.63 -8.71
C THR A 194 12.97 -3.92 -8.87
N ARG A 195 12.98 -2.58 -9.05
CA ARG A 195 11.75 -1.76 -9.03
C ARG A 195 11.44 -1.08 -10.36
N ARG A 196 12.44 -0.59 -11.07
CA ARG A 196 12.26 0.22 -12.29
C ARG A 196 13.35 -0.07 -13.31
N PRO A 197 13.14 -0.96 -14.28
CA PRO A 197 11.99 -1.87 -14.39
C PRO A 197 12.10 -3.07 -13.42
N PRO A 198 10.98 -3.74 -13.08
CA PRO A 198 11.02 -5.06 -12.46
C PRO A 198 11.59 -6.07 -13.47
N ARG A 199 12.51 -6.93 -13.02
CA ARG A 199 13.27 -7.84 -13.92
C ARG A 199 12.77 -9.28 -13.91
N ASP A 200 11.85 -9.61 -13.01
CA ASP A 200 11.22 -10.91 -12.87
C ASP A 200 9.75 -10.75 -12.46
N GLU A 201 8.99 -11.84 -12.50
CA GLU A 201 7.56 -11.88 -12.24
C GLU A 201 7.24 -11.49 -10.78
N VAL A 202 8.06 -11.93 -9.85
CA VAL A 202 7.90 -11.63 -8.41
C VAL A 202 8.08 -10.13 -8.16
N ASN A 203 9.11 -9.54 -8.74
CA ASN A 203 9.33 -8.10 -8.69
C ASN A 203 8.21 -7.30 -9.36
N ALA A 204 7.62 -7.83 -10.45
CA ALA A 204 6.47 -7.23 -11.11
C ALA A 204 5.24 -7.25 -10.20
N LEU A 205 4.92 -8.39 -9.58
CA LEU A 205 3.83 -8.55 -8.61
C LEU A 205 4.02 -7.65 -7.40
N LEU A 206 5.21 -7.63 -6.81
CA LEU A 206 5.53 -6.74 -5.69
C LEU A 206 5.32 -5.28 -6.09
N SER A 207 5.84 -4.85 -7.24
CA SER A 207 5.71 -3.45 -7.68
C SER A 207 4.25 -3.07 -7.95
N PHE A 208 3.46 -3.98 -8.51
CA PHE A 208 2.03 -3.81 -8.73
C PHE A 208 1.27 -3.70 -7.40
N THR A 209 1.52 -4.61 -6.45
CA THR A 209 0.88 -4.60 -5.13
C THR A 209 1.23 -3.33 -4.35
N TYR A 210 2.50 -2.93 -4.34
CA TYR A 210 2.94 -1.66 -3.73
C TYR A 210 2.22 -0.45 -4.33
N MET A 211 2.01 -0.44 -5.64
CA MET A 211 1.30 0.65 -6.31
C MET A 211 -0.17 0.70 -5.88
N LEU A 212 -0.86 -0.43 -5.84
CA LEU A 212 -2.26 -0.51 -5.39
C LEU A 212 -2.39 -0.06 -3.93
N LEU A 213 -1.59 -0.62 -3.03
CA LEU A 213 -1.62 -0.27 -1.60
C LEU A 213 -1.29 1.21 -1.36
N THR A 214 -0.32 1.77 -2.09
CA THR A 214 -0.03 3.20 -2.00
C THR A 214 -1.26 4.04 -2.33
N ARG A 215 -2.07 3.65 -3.32
CA ARG A 215 -3.29 4.36 -3.70
C ARG A 215 -4.38 4.24 -2.67
N GLU A 216 -4.56 3.06 -2.09
CA GLU A 216 -5.51 2.84 -0.98
C GLU A 216 -5.15 3.70 0.23
N ILE A 217 -3.87 3.72 0.62
CA ILE A 217 -3.40 4.55 1.73
C ILE A 217 -3.59 6.04 1.43
N GLN A 218 -3.26 6.50 0.22
CA GLN A 218 -3.51 7.89 -0.18
C GLN A 218 -4.99 8.25 -0.04
N SER A 219 -5.88 7.38 -0.53
CA SER A 219 -7.32 7.56 -0.45
C SER A 219 -7.79 7.66 1.01
N ALA A 220 -7.35 6.74 1.86
CA ALA A 220 -7.68 6.75 3.28
C ALA A 220 -7.22 8.02 3.99
N MET A 221 -5.98 8.48 3.71
CA MET A 221 -5.43 9.71 4.29
C MET A 221 -6.22 10.94 3.89
N GLU A 222 -6.54 11.08 2.59
CA GLU A 222 -7.30 12.22 2.09
C GLU A 222 -8.73 12.26 2.66
N THR A 223 -9.33 11.08 2.88
CA THR A 223 -10.67 10.97 3.50
C THR A 223 -10.68 11.55 4.91
N VAL A 224 -9.62 11.36 5.68
CA VAL A 224 -9.52 11.94 7.03
C VAL A 224 -8.91 13.35 7.06
N GLY A 225 -8.49 13.88 5.90
CA GLY A 225 -7.95 15.23 5.77
C GLY A 225 -6.44 15.35 5.95
N LEU A 226 -5.71 14.25 5.91
CA LEU A 226 -4.24 14.25 5.90
C LEU A 226 -3.71 14.45 4.46
N ASP A 227 -2.54 15.08 4.37
CA ASP A 227 -1.82 15.21 3.11
C ASP A 227 -0.88 14.00 2.93
N PRO A 228 -1.10 13.16 1.90
CA PRO A 228 -0.24 12.01 1.65
C PRO A 228 1.17 12.35 1.19
N ALA A 229 1.45 13.60 0.79
CA ALA A 229 2.78 14.05 0.39
C ALA A 229 3.66 14.45 1.57
N ALA A 230 3.07 14.80 2.73
CA ALA A 230 3.76 15.32 3.91
C ALA A 230 4.35 14.18 4.77
N GLY A 231 5.38 13.49 4.28
CA GLY A 231 6.04 12.34 4.92
C GLY A 231 7.14 12.72 5.91
N TYR A 232 7.47 11.79 6.79
CA TYR A 232 8.46 11.92 7.87
C TYR A 232 9.70 11.05 7.62
N LEU A 233 9.51 9.80 7.18
CA LEU A 233 10.61 8.89 6.83
C LEU A 233 11.12 9.19 5.42
N HIS A 234 10.23 9.25 4.44
CA HIS A 234 10.58 9.57 3.07
C HIS A 234 10.71 11.08 2.87
N THR A 235 11.82 11.54 2.31
CA THR A 235 12.05 12.95 1.98
C THR A 235 10.93 13.53 1.11
N LEU A 236 10.54 14.75 1.41
CA LEU A 236 9.56 15.50 0.63
C LEU A 236 10.09 15.72 -0.80
N ARG A 237 9.28 15.38 -1.79
CA ARG A 237 9.57 15.62 -3.22
C ARG A 237 8.27 15.92 -3.96
N PRO A 238 8.27 16.88 -4.90
CA PRO A 238 7.12 17.16 -5.73
C PRO A 238 6.57 15.90 -6.40
N GLY A 239 5.26 15.66 -6.32
CA GLY A 239 4.58 14.52 -6.90
C GLY A 239 4.77 13.18 -6.18
N ARG A 240 5.52 13.14 -5.06
CA ARG A 240 5.73 11.93 -4.27
C ARG A 240 4.78 11.88 -3.08
N PRO A 241 3.99 10.82 -2.92
CA PRO A 241 3.13 10.63 -1.74
C PRO A 241 3.96 10.09 -0.56
N SER A 242 4.87 10.92 -0.04
CA SER A 242 5.89 10.51 0.94
C SER A 242 5.28 9.90 2.20
N PHE A 243 4.20 10.47 2.75
CA PHE A 243 3.58 9.93 3.96
C PHE A 243 2.79 8.64 3.69
N ALA A 244 2.15 8.53 2.53
CA ALA A 244 1.53 7.26 2.15
C ALA A 244 2.57 6.14 2.00
N LEU A 245 3.77 6.47 1.49
CA LEU A 245 4.89 5.52 1.43
C LEU A 245 5.43 5.19 2.82
N ASP A 246 5.44 6.16 3.76
CA ASP A 246 5.83 5.91 5.15
C ASP A 246 4.90 4.88 5.81
N LEU A 247 3.59 5.06 5.67
CA LEU A 247 2.60 4.12 6.22
C LEU A 247 2.62 2.77 5.51
N LEU A 248 2.97 2.73 4.23
CA LEU A 248 3.11 1.49 3.48
C LEU A 248 4.23 0.59 4.01
N GLU A 249 5.22 1.17 4.70
CA GLU A 249 6.31 0.39 5.29
C GLU A 249 5.83 -0.61 6.37
N GLU A 250 4.65 -0.40 6.95
CA GLU A 250 4.08 -1.34 7.93
C GLU A 250 3.51 -2.63 7.30
N LEU A 251 3.22 -2.61 5.99
CA LEU A 251 2.57 -3.68 5.23
C LEU A 251 3.58 -4.52 4.44
#